data_b31881c3a443a2300ceb84c5a867fdb8
#
_entry.id   b31881c3a443a2300ceb84c5a867fdb8
#
_cell.length_a   1.000
_cell.length_b   1.000
_cell.length_c   1.000
_cell.angle_alpha   90.00
_cell.angle_beta   90.00
_cell.angle_gamma   90.00
#
_symmetry.space_group_name_H-M   'P 1'
#
loop_
_entity.id
_entity.type
_entity.pdbx_description
1 polymer ?
#
loop_
_entity_poly.entity_id
_entity_poly.type
_entity_poly.pdbx_seq_one_letter_code
_entity_poly.pdbx_strand_id
1 'polypeptide(L)'
;MIIEAILIGFLLGFFRNGRLNNFADMRFKGSILIILSFFVYISPFALQIMQIDMPMPQILPFAAGMIAMAVALVNHEKGGVKLIMFGGAINLLIMGMNHFRMPVPISRMVDSGMASLAESVGAGSVINYMDMANANSLAPYLGKIIVMPAWYPLNRLISVGDIIMSIGIILLVQGEMMMFSSKRGAMVTFQYHMNK
;
A
#
# COMPACT_ATOMS: atom_id res chain seq x y z
N MET A 1 -6.47 3.55 3.20
CA MET A 1 -6.48 3.14 1.77
C MET A 1 -6.35 1.62 1.56
N ILE A 2 -5.32 0.94 2.13
CA ILE A 2 -5.14 -0.52 1.89
C ILE A 2 -6.33 -1.33 2.40
N ILE A 3 -6.80 -1.08 3.62
CA ILE A 3 -7.94 -1.80 4.21
C ILE A 3 -9.21 -1.56 3.40
N GLU A 4 -9.49 -0.32 3.04
CA GLU A 4 -10.65 0.04 2.23
C GLU A 4 -10.57 -0.60 0.83
N ALA A 5 -9.37 -0.61 0.22
CA ALA A 5 -9.15 -1.25 -1.06
C ALA A 5 -9.41 -2.77 -0.99
N ILE A 6 -8.98 -3.43 0.09
CA ILE A 6 -9.25 -4.85 0.33
C ILE A 6 -10.76 -5.08 0.48
N LEU A 7 -11.45 -4.27 1.30
CA LEU A 7 -12.91 -4.38 1.51
C LEU A 7 -13.68 -4.16 0.21
N ILE A 8 -13.33 -3.13 -0.57
CA ILE A 8 -13.93 -2.87 -1.89
C ILE A 8 -13.66 -4.04 -2.83
N GLY A 9 -12.43 -4.56 -2.83
CA GLY A 9 -12.06 -5.73 -3.63
C GLY A 9 -12.90 -6.96 -3.32
N PHE A 10 -13.16 -7.24 -2.03
CA PHE A 10 -14.05 -8.31 -1.59
C PHE A 10 -15.50 -8.06 -2.05
N LEU A 11 -16.02 -6.86 -1.83
CA LEU A 11 -17.38 -6.51 -2.26
C LEU A 11 -17.56 -6.71 -3.77
N LEU A 12 -16.66 -6.17 -4.58
CA LEU A 12 -16.70 -6.34 -6.03
C LEU A 12 -16.49 -7.80 -6.44
N GLY A 13 -15.65 -8.55 -5.74
CA GLY A 13 -15.48 -9.98 -5.94
C GLY A 13 -16.79 -10.75 -5.72
N PHE A 14 -17.52 -10.46 -4.64
CA PHE A 14 -18.83 -11.08 -4.36
C PHE A 14 -19.87 -10.74 -5.41
N PHE A 15 -19.98 -9.48 -5.85
CA PHE A 15 -20.89 -9.09 -6.93
C PHE A 15 -20.62 -9.82 -8.25
N ARG A 16 -19.41 -10.31 -8.45
CA ARG A 16 -18.99 -11.07 -9.63
C ARG A 16 -18.96 -12.58 -9.40
N ASN A 17 -19.67 -13.09 -8.38
CA ASN A 17 -19.73 -14.51 -8.00
C ASN A 17 -18.35 -15.11 -7.57
N GLY A 18 -17.42 -14.28 -7.11
CA GLY A 18 -16.17 -14.72 -6.48
C GLY A 18 -16.43 -15.42 -5.14
N ARG A 19 -15.50 -16.28 -4.72
CA ARG A 19 -15.59 -17.05 -3.48
C ARG A 19 -14.42 -16.72 -2.56
N LEU A 20 -14.69 -16.54 -1.26
CA LEU A 20 -13.64 -16.32 -0.26
C LEU A 20 -12.63 -17.47 -0.17
N ASN A 21 -13.09 -18.71 -0.36
CA ASN A 21 -12.21 -19.87 -0.33
C ASN A 21 -11.12 -19.79 -1.41
N ASN A 22 -11.44 -19.23 -2.59
CA ASN A 22 -10.44 -19.04 -3.64
C ASN A 22 -9.36 -18.05 -3.22
N PHE A 23 -9.74 -16.98 -2.50
CA PHE A 23 -8.80 -16.02 -1.95
C PHE A 23 -7.95 -16.64 -0.83
N ALA A 24 -8.53 -17.49 0.03
CA ALA A 24 -7.81 -18.21 1.08
C ALA A 24 -6.73 -19.15 0.51
N ASP A 25 -6.98 -19.71 -0.68
CA ASP A 25 -6.04 -20.59 -1.39
C ASP A 25 -4.95 -19.82 -2.18
N MET A 26 -4.99 -18.48 -2.13
CA MET A 26 -4.03 -17.63 -2.81
C MET A 26 -2.60 -17.90 -2.30
N ARG A 27 -1.70 -18.20 -3.22
CA ARG A 27 -0.28 -18.38 -2.91
C ARG A 27 0.51 -17.18 -3.44
N PHE A 28 1.23 -16.53 -2.53
CA PHE A 28 2.22 -15.50 -2.86
C PHE A 28 3.63 -16.09 -2.79
N LYS A 29 4.40 -15.92 -3.87
CA LYS A 29 5.84 -16.23 -3.84
C LYS A 29 6.51 -15.23 -2.90
N GLY A 30 7.29 -15.73 -1.93
CA GLY A 30 7.99 -14.88 -0.96
C GLY A 30 7.08 -14.30 0.14
N SER A 31 6.01 -15.00 0.55
CA SER A 31 5.11 -14.58 1.64
C SER A 31 5.84 -14.26 2.95
N ILE A 32 6.93 -14.97 3.26
CA ILE A 32 7.78 -14.69 4.42
C ILE A 32 8.39 -13.29 4.34
N LEU A 33 8.78 -12.82 3.14
CA LEU A 33 9.31 -11.48 2.95
C LEU A 33 8.25 -10.39 3.17
N ILE A 34 6.96 -10.68 2.95
CA ILE A 34 5.87 -9.74 3.29
C ILE A 34 5.82 -9.56 4.80
N ILE A 35 5.89 -10.65 5.56
CA ILE A 35 5.92 -10.62 7.02
C ILE A 35 7.16 -9.87 7.51
N LEU A 36 8.33 -10.18 6.94
CA LEU A 36 9.57 -9.47 7.26
C LEU A 36 9.45 -7.96 6.95
N SER A 37 8.93 -7.59 5.78
CA SER A 37 8.67 -6.20 5.41
C SER A 37 7.80 -5.48 6.45
N PHE A 38 6.76 -6.14 6.95
CA PHE A 38 5.91 -5.57 8.00
C PHE A 38 6.70 -5.32 9.30
N PHE A 39 7.50 -6.28 9.77
CA PHE A 39 8.32 -6.11 10.97
C PHE A 39 9.38 -5.01 10.79
N VAL A 40 10.03 -4.94 9.63
CA VAL A 40 10.97 -3.86 9.31
C VAL A 40 10.25 -2.50 9.30
N TYR A 41 9.02 -2.43 8.79
CA TYR A 41 8.22 -1.19 8.75
C TYR A 41 7.88 -0.67 10.15
N ILE A 42 7.54 -1.54 11.09
CA ILE A 42 7.14 -1.15 12.45
C ILE A 42 8.34 -0.98 13.40
N SER A 43 9.51 -1.51 13.05
CA SER A 43 10.69 -1.52 13.94
C SER A 43 11.12 -0.13 14.45
N PRO A 44 11.10 0.98 13.65
CA PRO A 44 11.52 2.29 14.18
C PRO A 44 10.56 2.82 15.25
N PHE A 45 9.29 2.47 15.21
CA PHE A 45 8.32 2.83 16.25
C PHE A 45 8.60 2.05 17.55
N ALA A 46 8.95 0.76 17.42
CA ALA A 46 9.33 -0.06 18.57
C ALA A 46 10.63 0.48 19.23
N LEU A 47 11.63 0.83 18.43
CA LEU A 47 12.88 1.44 18.92
C LEU A 47 12.60 2.77 19.66
N GLN A 48 11.72 3.61 19.13
CA GLN A 48 11.33 4.87 19.75
C GLN A 48 10.65 4.63 21.14
N ILE A 49 9.76 3.65 21.24
CA ILE A 49 9.12 3.28 22.51
C ILE A 49 10.16 2.76 23.52
N MET A 50 11.15 1.99 23.06
CA MET A 50 12.22 1.45 23.88
C MET A 50 13.31 2.49 24.21
N GLN A 51 13.17 3.74 23.72
CA GLN A 51 14.15 4.82 23.88
C GLN A 51 15.55 4.46 23.34
N ILE A 52 15.61 3.62 22.31
CA ILE A 52 16.84 3.25 21.63
C ILE A 52 17.06 4.23 20.48
N ASP A 53 18.12 5.04 20.59
CA ASP A 53 18.49 5.98 19.55
C ASP A 53 19.08 5.26 18.34
N MET A 54 18.48 5.51 17.18
CA MET A 54 18.96 5.03 15.89
C MET A 54 19.19 6.20 14.96
N PRO A 55 20.39 6.34 14.39
CA PRO A 55 20.60 7.34 13.34
C PRO A 55 19.76 6.97 12.11
N MET A 56 18.99 7.96 11.60
CA MET A 56 18.16 7.81 10.38
C MET A 56 17.11 6.67 10.44
N PRO A 57 16.22 6.62 11.44
CA PRO A 57 15.25 5.54 11.59
C PRO A 57 14.27 5.44 10.40
N GLN A 58 14.11 6.51 9.60
CA GLN A 58 13.29 6.56 8.40
C GLN A 58 13.79 5.65 7.26
N ILE A 59 15.03 5.16 7.31
CA ILE A 59 15.51 4.18 6.34
C ILE A 59 14.76 2.85 6.45
N LEU A 60 14.32 2.46 7.65
CA LEU A 60 13.64 1.18 7.85
C LEU A 60 12.29 1.09 7.14
N PRO A 61 11.36 2.06 7.24
CA PRO A 61 10.14 2.05 6.44
C PRO A 61 10.39 2.09 4.93
N PHE A 62 11.42 2.80 4.48
CA PHE A 62 11.82 2.80 3.08
C PHE A 62 12.33 1.42 2.63
N ALA A 63 13.20 0.78 3.43
CA ALA A 63 13.69 -0.58 3.16
C ALA A 63 12.54 -1.61 3.15
N ALA A 64 11.58 -1.48 4.06
CA ALA A 64 10.37 -2.29 4.05
C ALA A 64 9.60 -2.15 2.73
N GLY A 65 9.45 -0.93 2.22
CA GLY A 65 8.85 -0.68 0.90
C GLY A 65 9.62 -1.34 -0.24
N MET A 66 10.96 -1.33 -0.19
CA MET A 66 11.81 -2.02 -1.17
C MET A 66 11.63 -3.55 -1.12
N ILE A 67 11.56 -4.15 0.06
CA ILE A 67 11.28 -5.58 0.24
C ILE A 67 9.89 -5.92 -0.33
N ALA A 68 8.87 -5.13 -0.01
CA ALA A 68 7.52 -5.32 -0.55
C ALA A 68 7.50 -5.20 -2.10
N MET A 69 8.27 -4.28 -2.67
CA MET A 69 8.44 -4.14 -4.12
C MET A 69 9.10 -5.39 -4.73
N ALA A 70 10.13 -5.95 -4.10
CA ALA A 70 10.77 -7.18 -4.57
C ALA A 70 9.77 -8.37 -4.58
N VAL A 71 8.90 -8.47 -3.56
CA VAL A 71 7.84 -9.46 -3.55
C VAL A 71 6.81 -9.21 -4.65
N ALA A 72 6.43 -7.97 -4.91
CA ALA A 72 5.53 -7.63 -6.00
C ALA A 72 6.14 -8.01 -7.36
N LEU A 73 7.44 -7.78 -7.57
CA LEU A 73 8.16 -8.16 -8.78
C LEU A 73 8.08 -9.67 -9.09
N VAL A 74 8.27 -10.53 -8.10
CA VAL A 74 8.17 -12.00 -8.31
C VAL A 74 6.74 -12.51 -8.44
N ASN A 75 5.75 -11.66 -8.14
CA ASN A 75 4.30 -11.96 -8.27
C ASN A 75 3.62 -11.10 -9.36
N HIS A 76 4.37 -10.48 -10.26
CA HIS A 76 3.86 -9.53 -11.28
C HIS A 76 2.81 -10.12 -12.23
N GLU A 77 2.73 -11.45 -12.33
CA GLU A 77 1.75 -12.17 -13.15
C GLU A 77 0.32 -12.08 -12.57
N LYS A 78 0.20 -11.83 -11.26
CA LYS A 78 -1.10 -11.72 -10.59
C LYS A 78 -1.82 -10.42 -10.98
N GLY A 79 -3.14 -10.52 -11.16
CA GLY A 79 -3.98 -9.36 -11.50
C GLY A 79 -3.79 -8.22 -10.49
N GLY A 80 -3.63 -6.99 -10.97
CA GLY A 80 -3.47 -5.80 -10.14
C GLY A 80 -2.06 -5.55 -9.59
N VAL A 81 -1.16 -6.57 -9.51
CA VAL A 81 0.17 -6.42 -8.92
C VAL A 81 1.02 -5.41 -9.68
N LYS A 82 0.90 -5.31 -11.00
CA LYS A 82 1.61 -4.29 -11.80
C LYS A 82 1.25 -2.86 -11.39
N LEU A 83 -0.03 -2.60 -11.04
CA LEU A 83 -0.46 -1.30 -10.53
C LEU A 83 0.07 -1.06 -9.11
N ILE A 84 0.08 -2.08 -8.26
CA ILE A 84 0.70 -1.99 -6.92
C ILE A 84 2.17 -1.62 -7.06
N MET A 85 2.89 -2.25 -7.97
CA MET A 85 4.30 -1.93 -8.26
C MET A 85 4.47 -0.49 -8.75
N PHE A 86 3.64 -0.06 -9.69
CA PHE A 86 3.76 1.28 -10.25
C PHE A 86 3.48 2.37 -9.20
N GLY A 87 2.39 2.25 -8.43
CA GLY A 87 2.09 3.18 -7.34
C GLY A 87 3.13 3.14 -6.22
N GLY A 88 3.61 1.94 -5.86
CA GLY A 88 4.68 1.76 -4.89
C GLY A 88 6.01 2.37 -5.34
N ALA A 89 6.37 2.22 -6.63
CA ALA A 89 7.56 2.84 -7.21
C ALA A 89 7.51 4.37 -7.13
N ILE A 90 6.35 4.99 -7.42
CA ILE A 90 6.15 6.44 -7.27
C ILE A 90 6.39 6.86 -5.81
N ASN A 91 5.81 6.15 -4.84
CA ASN A 91 5.98 6.46 -3.43
C ASN A 91 7.44 6.29 -2.96
N LEU A 92 8.11 5.22 -3.39
CA LEU A 92 9.52 4.98 -3.07
C LEU A 92 10.42 6.01 -3.72
N LEU A 93 10.15 6.42 -4.96
CA LEU A 93 10.89 7.47 -5.65
C LEU A 93 10.84 8.78 -4.86
N ILE A 94 9.65 9.25 -4.50
CA ILE A 94 9.51 10.51 -3.78
C ILE A 94 10.12 10.45 -2.38
N MET A 95 10.02 9.31 -1.67
CA MET A 95 10.69 9.10 -0.40
C MET A 95 12.22 9.11 -0.55
N GLY A 96 12.75 8.40 -1.57
CA GLY A 96 14.19 8.34 -1.83
C GLY A 96 14.80 9.72 -2.15
N MET A 97 14.05 10.58 -2.83
CA MET A 97 14.46 11.97 -3.13
C MET A 97 14.32 12.92 -1.93
N ASN A 98 13.68 12.50 -0.84
CA ASN A 98 13.35 13.33 0.32
C ASN A 98 13.82 12.69 1.63
N HIS A 99 15.08 12.30 1.69
CA HIS A 99 15.72 11.74 2.90
C HIS A 99 14.94 10.55 3.51
N PHE A 100 14.36 9.70 2.65
CA PHE A 100 13.54 8.54 3.01
C PHE A 100 12.26 8.86 3.79
N ARG A 101 11.81 10.12 3.75
CA ARG A 101 10.56 10.60 4.34
C ARG A 101 9.56 10.99 3.26
N MET A 102 8.28 10.82 3.57
CA MET A 102 7.20 11.20 2.67
C MET A 102 6.79 12.66 2.89
N PRO A 103 6.87 13.54 1.87
CA PRO A 103 6.45 14.93 2.01
C PRO A 103 4.94 15.06 2.22
N VAL A 104 4.54 15.94 3.16
CA VAL A 104 3.14 16.23 3.52
C VAL A 104 2.90 17.73 3.65
N PRO A 105 1.72 18.26 3.25
CA PRO A 105 1.40 19.67 3.31
C PRO A 105 0.87 20.05 4.71
N ILE A 106 1.73 20.58 5.58
CA ILE A 106 1.40 20.93 6.98
C ILE A 106 0.18 21.86 7.05
N SER A 107 0.10 22.91 6.20
CA SER A 107 -1.03 23.85 6.22
C SER A 107 -2.38 23.15 6.00
N ARG A 108 -2.46 22.27 5.01
CA ARG A 108 -3.70 21.52 4.73
C ARG A 108 -4.05 20.51 5.82
N MET A 109 -3.05 20.00 6.55
CA MET A 109 -3.29 19.11 7.69
C MET A 109 -3.98 19.84 8.82
N VAL A 110 -3.57 21.08 9.13
CA VAL A 110 -4.20 21.92 10.15
C VAL A 110 -5.68 22.18 9.78
N ASP A 111 -5.93 22.58 8.54
CA ASP A 111 -7.29 22.87 8.02
C ASP A 111 -8.21 21.64 8.07
N SER A 112 -7.65 20.45 8.05
CA SER A 112 -8.39 19.17 8.07
C SER A 112 -8.49 18.54 9.48
N GLY A 113 -8.15 19.29 10.53
CA GLY A 113 -8.27 18.82 11.92
C GLY A 113 -7.12 17.93 12.41
N MET A 114 -6.02 17.85 11.66
CA MET A 114 -4.81 17.10 12.04
C MET A 114 -3.71 18.01 12.64
N ALA A 115 -4.09 19.00 13.46
CA ALA A 115 -3.17 20.02 13.96
C ALA A 115 -2.01 19.41 14.79
N SER A 116 -2.28 18.44 15.67
CA SER A 116 -1.25 17.80 16.50
C SER A 116 -0.24 17.01 15.67
N LEU A 117 -0.69 16.34 14.61
CA LEU A 117 0.20 15.64 13.69
C LEU A 117 1.01 16.64 12.85
N ALA A 118 0.39 17.74 12.41
CA ALA A 118 1.05 18.81 11.67
C ALA A 118 2.17 19.44 12.49
N GLU A 119 1.93 19.71 13.78
CA GLU A 119 2.93 20.23 14.71
C GLU A 119 4.10 19.23 14.88
N SER A 120 3.79 17.96 15.09
CA SER A 120 4.79 16.90 15.22
C SER A 120 5.66 16.74 13.95
N VAL A 121 5.06 16.88 12.77
CA VAL A 121 5.81 16.88 11.49
C VAL A 121 6.69 18.11 11.38
N GLY A 122 6.16 19.30 11.72
CA GLY A 122 6.94 20.55 11.74
C GLY A 122 8.13 20.52 12.69
N ALA A 123 7.98 19.87 13.85
CA ALA A 123 9.04 19.64 14.83
C ALA A 123 10.04 18.52 14.40
N GLY A 124 9.78 17.82 13.28
CA GLY A 124 10.63 16.72 12.80
C GLY A 124 10.58 15.44 13.63
N SER A 125 9.63 15.33 14.58
CA SER A 125 9.49 14.18 15.48
C SER A 125 8.82 12.96 14.83
N VAL A 126 8.18 13.12 13.65
CA VAL A 126 7.55 12.03 12.92
C VAL A 126 8.56 11.37 11.99
N ILE A 127 8.80 10.08 12.20
CA ILE A 127 9.81 9.32 11.47
C ILE A 127 9.56 9.30 9.95
N ASN A 128 8.29 9.09 9.53
CA ASN A 128 7.94 8.80 8.15
C ASN A 128 7.57 10.03 7.31
N TYR A 129 7.36 11.20 7.94
CA TYR A 129 6.90 12.40 7.27
C TYR A 129 7.89 13.56 7.39
N MET A 130 7.84 14.45 6.41
CA MET A 130 8.53 15.73 6.44
C MET A 130 7.62 16.82 5.87
N ASP A 131 7.91 18.07 6.23
CA ASP A 131 7.19 19.21 5.64
C ASP A 131 7.48 19.31 4.13
N MET A 132 6.43 19.44 3.36
CA MET A 132 6.50 19.63 1.90
C MET A 132 7.27 20.89 1.51
N ALA A 133 7.28 21.92 2.36
CA ALA A 133 8.04 23.15 2.11
C ALA A 133 9.55 22.91 2.02
N ASN A 134 10.06 21.87 2.70
CA ASN A 134 11.48 21.51 2.73
C ASN A 134 11.82 20.36 1.77
N ALA A 135 10.87 19.96 0.93
CA ALA A 135 10.99 18.79 0.08
C ALA A 135 11.45 19.14 -1.34
N ASN A 136 11.78 18.11 -2.12
CA ASN A 136 12.12 18.23 -3.53
C ASN A 136 10.96 18.84 -4.35
N SER A 137 11.27 19.44 -5.50
CA SER A 137 10.31 20.10 -6.42
C SER A 137 9.19 19.19 -6.94
N LEU A 138 9.34 17.87 -6.89
CA LEU A 138 8.30 16.91 -7.24
C LEU A 138 7.30 16.62 -6.10
N ALA A 139 7.62 17.01 -4.87
CA ALA A 139 6.79 16.75 -3.70
C ALA A 139 5.34 17.29 -3.82
N PRO A 140 5.08 18.50 -4.40
CA PRO A 140 3.73 19.01 -4.58
C PRO A 140 2.86 18.15 -5.51
N TYR A 141 3.43 17.26 -6.31
CA TYR A 141 2.72 16.39 -7.25
C TYR A 141 2.66 14.95 -6.79
N LEU A 142 3.72 14.44 -6.18
CA LEU A 142 3.88 13.01 -5.85
C LEU A 142 3.84 12.71 -4.34
N GLY A 143 3.96 13.73 -3.48
CA GLY A 143 3.83 13.59 -2.04
C GLY A 143 2.41 13.20 -1.60
N LYS A 144 2.18 13.15 -0.31
CA LYS A 144 0.82 12.93 0.25
C LYS A 144 0.01 14.23 0.22
N ILE A 145 -0.40 14.63 -0.97
CA ILE A 145 -1.03 15.92 -1.27
C ILE A 145 -2.53 15.97 -0.98
N ILE A 146 -3.18 14.79 -0.90
CA ILE A 146 -4.62 14.68 -0.67
C ILE A 146 -4.82 14.45 0.82
N VAL A 147 -5.45 15.42 1.47
CA VAL A 147 -5.80 15.37 2.88
C VAL A 147 -7.27 14.99 2.97
N MET A 148 -7.60 13.92 3.67
CA MET A 148 -8.99 13.51 3.85
C MET A 148 -9.70 14.50 4.77
N PRO A 149 -10.97 14.85 4.47
CA PRO A 149 -11.72 15.80 5.28
C PRO A 149 -12.01 15.25 6.68
N ALA A 150 -12.23 16.15 7.66
CA ALA A 150 -12.40 15.81 9.07
C ALA A 150 -13.59 14.87 9.39
N TRP A 151 -14.61 14.82 8.52
CA TRP A 151 -15.74 13.89 8.66
C TRP A 151 -15.39 12.43 8.33
N TYR A 152 -14.27 12.22 7.63
CA TYR A 152 -13.80 10.87 7.32
C TYR A 152 -13.17 10.23 8.58
N PRO A 153 -13.63 9.04 9.02
CA PRO A 153 -13.27 8.48 10.32
C PRO A 153 -11.79 8.14 10.49
N LEU A 154 -11.06 8.08 9.39
CA LEU A 154 -9.63 7.83 9.37
C LEU A 154 -8.92 9.05 8.79
N ASN A 155 -8.53 10.00 9.65
CA ASN A 155 -7.73 11.16 9.25
C ASN A 155 -6.46 10.70 8.54
N ARG A 156 -6.40 10.86 7.21
CA ARG A 156 -5.33 10.32 6.37
C ARG A 156 -4.83 11.30 5.33
N LEU A 157 -3.56 11.11 5.07
CA LEU A 157 -2.85 11.74 3.97
C LEU A 157 -2.66 10.70 2.86
N ILE A 158 -2.99 11.04 1.63
CA ILE A 158 -2.99 10.15 0.48
C ILE A 158 -2.13 10.73 -0.63
N SER A 159 -1.30 9.89 -1.24
CA SER A 159 -0.54 10.21 -2.45
C SER A 159 -1.24 9.68 -3.71
N VAL A 160 -0.81 10.15 -4.88
CA VAL A 160 -1.21 9.57 -6.16
C VAL A 160 -0.80 8.09 -6.24
N GLY A 161 0.40 7.75 -5.74
CA GLY A 161 0.86 6.37 -5.65
C GLY A 161 -0.05 5.49 -4.80
N ASP A 162 -0.57 6.00 -3.67
CA ASP A 162 -1.51 5.26 -2.81
C ASP A 162 -2.82 4.95 -3.53
N ILE A 163 -3.34 5.87 -4.37
CA ILE A 163 -4.54 5.63 -5.18
C ILE A 163 -4.31 4.53 -6.19
N ILE A 164 -3.20 4.59 -6.94
CA ILE A 164 -2.85 3.59 -7.95
C ILE A 164 -2.66 2.21 -7.29
N MET A 165 -1.96 2.16 -6.14
CA MET A 165 -1.80 0.93 -5.36
C MET A 165 -3.15 0.37 -4.91
N SER A 166 -4.07 1.23 -4.45
CA SER A 166 -5.40 0.82 -3.99
C SER A 166 -6.22 0.19 -5.12
N ILE A 167 -6.18 0.77 -6.32
CA ILE A 167 -6.81 0.17 -7.51
C ILE A 167 -6.19 -1.20 -7.80
N GLY A 168 -4.86 -1.31 -7.73
CA GLY A 168 -4.15 -2.57 -7.89
C GLY A 168 -4.59 -3.63 -6.88
N ILE A 169 -4.74 -3.26 -5.60
CA ILE A 169 -5.20 -4.16 -4.53
C ILE A 169 -6.64 -4.62 -4.79
N ILE A 170 -7.53 -3.72 -5.19
CA ILE A 170 -8.92 -4.06 -5.55
C ILE A 170 -8.94 -5.12 -6.64
N LEU A 171 -8.18 -4.90 -7.71
CA LEU A 171 -8.10 -5.84 -8.84
C LEU A 171 -7.47 -7.18 -8.44
N LEU A 172 -6.47 -7.17 -7.57
CA LEU A 172 -5.83 -8.37 -7.05
C LEU A 172 -6.82 -9.22 -6.24
N VAL A 173 -7.48 -8.61 -5.24
CA VAL A 173 -8.44 -9.30 -4.38
C VAL A 173 -9.60 -9.87 -5.21
N GLN A 174 -10.19 -9.05 -6.07
CA GLN A 174 -11.27 -9.47 -6.96
C GLN A 174 -10.83 -10.60 -7.90
N GLY A 175 -9.65 -10.47 -8.52
CA GLY A 175 -9.12 -11.48 -9.44
C GLY A 175 -8.90 -12.83 -8.78
N GLU A 176 -8.28 -12.85 -7.59
CA GLU A 176 -8.03 -14.07 -6.83
C GLU A 176 -9.35 -14.75 -6.38
N MET A 177 -10.37 -13.98 -5.97
CA MET A 177 -11.69 -14.53 -5.64
C MET A 177 -12.36 -15.24 -6.83
N MET A 178 -12.09 -14.80 -8.06
CA MET A 178 -12.71 -15.31 -9.28
C MET A 178 -11.92 -16.47 -9.93
N MET A 179 -10.65 -16.65 -9.61
CA MET A 179 -9.72 -17.51 -10.36
C MET A 179 -10.14 -19.00 -10.40
N PHE A 180 -10.79 -19.50 -9.36
CA PHE A 180 -11.23 -20.90 -9.30
C PHE A 180 -12.51 -21.19 -10.12
N SER A 181 -13.36 -20.17 -10.34
CA SER A 181 -14.57 -20.30 -11.16
C SER A 181 -14.22 -20.55 -12.63
N SER A 182 -13.17 -19.89 -13.12
CA SER A 182 -12.67 -20.07 -14.50
C SER A 182 -12.10 -21.46 -14.76
N LYS A 183 -11.36 -22.04 -13.80
CA LYS A 183 -10.77 -23.38 -13.94
C LYS A 183 -11.83 -24.48 -13.96
N ARG A 184 -12.93 -24.36 -13.20
CA ARG A 184 -14.04 -25.33 -13.23
C ARG A 184 -14.79 -25.30 -14.57
N GLY A 185 -15.04 -24.11 -15.11
CA GLY A 185 -15.67 -23.96 -16.44
C GLY A 185 -14.85 -24.66 -17.54
N ALA A 186 -13.53 -24.47 -17.52
CA ALA A 186 -12.63 -25.13 -18.47
C ALA A 186 -12.63 -26.67 -18.34
N MET A 187 -12.65 -27.21 -17.11
CA MET A 187 -12.70 -28.68 -16.90
C MET A 187 -14.02 -29.29 -17.37
N VAL A 188 -15.15 -28.64 -17.13
CA VAL A 188 -16.45 -29.13 -17.57
C VAL A 188 -16.54 -29.16 -19.12
N THR A 189 -15.99 -28.16 -19.79
CA THR A 189 -15.94 -28.12 -21.26
C THR A 189 -15.05 -29.23 -21.84
N PHE A 190 -13.93 -29.54 -21.16
CA PHE A 190 -13.04 -30.64 -21.60
C PHE A 190 -13.69 -32.03 -21.45
N GLN A 191 -14.45 -32.27 -20.37
CA GLN A 191 -15.17 -33.55 -20.17
C GLN A 191 -16.28 -33.74 -21.19
N TYR A 192 -16.95 -32.66 -21.62
CA TYR A 192 -18.01 -32.77 -22.65
C TYR A 192 -17.47 -33.16 -24.02
N HIS A 193 -16.24 -32.80 -24.36
CA HIS A 193 -15.63 -33.15 -25.65
C HIS A 193 -15.02 -34.57 -25.66
N MET A 194 -14.75 -35.17 -24.52
CA MET A 194 -14.22 -36.54 -24.45
C MET A 194 -15.31 -37.62 -24.50
N ASN A 195 -16.58 -37.28 -24.29
CA ASN A 195 -17.71 -38.21 -24.31
C ASN A 195 -18.52 -38.16 -25.62
N LYS A 196 -18.00 -37.56 -26.71
CA LYS A 196 -18.51 -37.64 -28.07
C LYS A 196 -17.56 -38.44 -28.95
#